data_ab6cba2708cfd54291d15d3c6909f7fc
#
_entry.id   ab6cba2708cfd54291d15d3c6909f7fc
#
_cell.length_a   1.000
_cell.length_b   1.000
_cell.length_c   1.000
_cell.angle_alpha   90.00
_cell.angle_beta   90.00
_cell.angle_gamma   90.00
#
_symmetry.space_group_name_H-M   'P 1'
#
loop_
_entity.id
_entity.type
_entity.pdbx_description
1 polymer ?
#
loop_
_entity_poly.entity_id
_entity_poly.type
_entity_poly.pdbx_seq_one_letter_code
_entity_poly.pdbx_strand_id
1 'polypeptide(L)'
;MKTTLSDEIIPAGGYWTSVVPDGQILRILDIEGNQGVDFLCYNADHREERYHAPNTLKAAGTLKLTEGHVLYSDEARPMFTVVRDLFGGHDTIAGCCSASSNKLLYDVKNSPGCRENFLSA
;
A
#
# COMPACT_ATOMS: atom_id res chain seq x y z
N MET A 1 26.44 1.35 1.60
CA MET A 1 25.98 1.56 0.20
C MET A 1 24.70 0.78 -0.02
N LYS A 2 23.68 1.42 -0.59
CA LYS A 2 22.43 0.73 -0.95
C LYS A 2 22.54 0.20 -2.37
N THR A 3 22.23 -1.07 -2.56
CA THR A 3 22.22 -1.73 -3.86
C THR A 3 20.78 -1.97 -4.30
N THR A 4 20.44 -1.61 -5.53
CA THR A 4 19.13 -1.90 -6.11
C THR A 4 19.06 -3.38 -6.47
N LEU A 5 18.11 -4.10 -5.88
CA LEU A 5 17.88 -5.52 -6.13
C LEU A 5 16.90 -5.78 -7.26
N SER A 6 15.91 -4.90 -7.41
CA SER A 6 14.90 -4.95 -8.47
C SER A 6 14.42 -3.54 -8.76
N ASP A 7 14.08 -3.28 -10.01
CA ASP A 7 13.53 -2.00 -10.46
C ASP A 7 12.53 -2.28 -11.59
N GLU A 8 11.26 -2.02 -11.33
CA GLU A 8 10.16 -2.35 -12.23
C GLU A 8 9.24 -1.15 -12.41
N ILE A 9 8.77 -0.93 -13.63
CA ILE A 9 7.74 0.06 -13.93
C ILE A 9 6.40 -0.66 -14.04
N ILE A 10 5.44 -0.24 -13.21
CA ILE A 10 4.10 -0.78 -13.21
C ILE A 10 3.21 0.21 -13.98
N PRO A 11 2.60 -0.23 -15.11
CA PRO A 11 1.73 0.64 -15.88
C PRO A 11 0.44 0.97 -15.13
N ALA A 12 -0.23 2.03 -15.54
CA ALA A 12 -1.54 2.40 -15.02
C ALA A 12 -2.52 1.21 -15.12
N GLY A 13 -3.28 0.98 -14.05
CA GLY A 13 -4.19 -0.17 -13.96
C GLY A 13 -3.51 -1.50 -13.66
N GLY A 14 -2.18 -1.52 -13.56
CA GLY A 14 -1.42 -2.72 -13.22
C GLY A 14 -1.29 -2.95 -11.71
N TYR A 15 -0.62 -4.03 -11.38
CA TYR A 15 -0.32 -4.39 -9.98
C TYR A 15 1.06 -5.04 -9.88
N TRP A 16 1.58 -5.06 -8.66
CA TRP A 16 2.85 -5.68 -8.33
C TRP A 16 2.74 -6.39 -6.98
N THR A 17 3.37 -7.52 -6.87
CA THR A 17 3.48 -8.27 -5.62
C THR A 17 4.86 -8.92 -5.52
N SER A 18 5.42 -8.93 -4.34
CA SER A 18 6.67 -9.63 -4.04
C SER A 18 6.84 -9.83 -2.55
N VAL A 19 7.68 -10.75 -2.18
CA VAL A 19 8.17 -10.86 -0.81
C VAL A 19 9.30 -9.85 -0.62
N VAL A 20 9.17 -9.01 0.40
CA VAL A 20 10.22 -8.07 0.82
C VAL A 20 10.81 -8.61 2.12
N PRO A 21 11.99 -9.23 2.09
CA PRO A 21 12.63 -9.75 3.29
C PRO A 21 12.99 -8.66 4.29
N ASP A 22 13.11 -9.06 5.55
CA ASP A 22 13.56 -8.16 6.61
C ASP A 22 14.90 -7.50 6.25
N GLY A 23 15.04 -6.22 6.60
CA GLY A 23 16.21 -5.41 6.27
C GLY A 23 16.24 -4.83 4.85
N GLN A 24 15.32 -5.21 3.98
CA GLN A 24 15.19 -4.61 2.65
C GLN A 24 14.25 -3.41 2.67
N ILE A 25 14.41 -2.54 1.68
CA ILE A 25 13.60 -1.33 1.51
C ILE A 25 12.79 -1.46 0.23
N LEU A 26 11.46 -1.31 0.34
CA LEU A 26 10.59 -1.10 -0.79
C LEU A 26 10.46 0.40 -1.04
N ARG A 27 10.74 0.82 -2.27
CA ARG A 27 10.56 2.20 -2.72
C ARG A 27 9.44 2.24 -3.76
N ILE A 28 8.47 3.11 -3.53
CA ILE A 28 7.40 3.41 -4.48
C ILE A 28 7.63 4.82 -4.99
N LEU A 29 7.75 4.97 -6.31
CA LEU A 29 8.02 6.23 -6.97
C LEU A 29 6.92 6.54 -8.00
N ASP A 30 6.25 7.68 -7.82
CA ASP A 30 5.36 8.23 -8.82
C ASP A 30 6.21 8.97 -9.87
N ILE A 31 6.40 8.34 -11.03
CA ILE A 31 7.34 8.82 -12.06
C ILE A 31 6.84 10.10 -12.74
N GLU A 32 5.56 10.15 -13.06
CA GLU A 32 4.97 11.25 -13.82
C GLU A 32 4.18 12.24 -12.97
N GLY A 33 3.96 11.92 -11.70
CA GLY A 33 3.10 12.70 -10.81
C GLY A 33 1.61 12.42 -11.04
N ASN A 34 0.80 12.80 -10.06
CA ASN A 34 -0.67 12.68 -10.08
C ASN A 34 -1.20 11.25 -10.23
N GLN A 35 -0.42 10.25 -9.81
CA GLN A 35 -0.84 8.86 -9.78
C GLN A 35 -1.00 8.38 -8.33
N GLY A 36 -2.06 7.63 -8.07
CA GLY A 36 -2.27 6.96 -6.80
C GLY A 36 -1.78 5.52 -6.85
N VAL A 37 -1.22 5.06 -5.73
CA VAL A 37 -0.84 3.66 -5.54
C VAL A 37 -1.48 3.18 -4.25
N ASP A 38 -2.27 2.13 -4.34
CA ASP A 38 -2.78 1.44 -3.16
C ASP A 38 -1.74 0.42 -2.69
N PHE A 39 -1.48 0.45 -1.40
CA PHE A 39 -0.49 -0.41 -0.76
C PHE A 39 -1.15 -1.34 0.25
N LEU A 40 -0.81 -2.61 0.18
CA LEU A 40 -1.24 -3.63 1.13
C LEU A 40 -0.09 -4.59 1.39
N CYS A 41 0.04 -5.07 2.62
CA CYS A 41 1.03 -6.07 2.96
C CYS A 41 0.48 -7.15 3.89
N TYR A 42 1.06 -8.33 3.75
CA TYR A 42 0.77 -9.52 4.54
C TYR A 42 2.06 -10.07 5.13
N ASN A 43 1.94 -10.80 6.22
CA ASN A 43 3.05 -11.61 6.70
C ASN A 43 3.30 -12.75 5.68
N ALA A 44 4.51 -12.85 5.15
CA ALA A 44 4.85 -13.84 4.14
C ALA A 44 4.70 -15.30 4.63
N ASP A 45 4.90 -15.54 5.93
CA ASP A 45 4.83 -16.86 6.54
C ASP A 45 3.42 -17.19 7.04
N HIS A 46 2.61 -16.17 7.36
CA HIS A 46 1.24 -16.29 7.86
C HIS A 46 0.34 -15.27 7.20
N ARG A 47 -0.15 -15.56 6.02
CA ARG A 47 -0.88 -14.60 5.16
C ARG A 47 -2.22 -14.13 5.71
N GLU A 48 -2.74 -14.76 6.76
CA GLU A 48 -3.89 -14.25 7.50
C GLU A 48 -3.56 -12.95 8.24
N GLU A 49 -2.31 -12.78 8.69
CA GLU A 49 -1.83 -11.56 9.32
C GLU A 49 -1.53 -10.51 8.26
N ARG A 50 -2.19 -9.36 8.35
CA ARG A 50 -2.13 -8.30 7.34
C ARG A 50 -2.06 -6.92 7.96
N TYR A 51 -1.65 -5.94 7.16
CA TYR A 51 -1.71 -4.54 7.53
C TYR A 51 -3.08 -4.16 8.06
N HIS A 52 -3.09 -3.40 9.16
CA HIS A 52 -4.29 -2.97 9.84
C HIS A 52 -4.23 -1.47 10.13
N ALA A 53 -5.02 -0.70 9.40
CA ALA A 53 -5.04 0.76 9.54
C ALA A 53 -5.40 1.22 10.96
N PRO A 54 -6.45 0.69 11.63
CA PRO A 54 -6.77 1.13 12.99
C PRO A 54 -5.62 0.98 13.98
N ASN A 55 -4.91 -0.14 14.00
CA ASN A 55 -3.77 -0.34 14.89
C ASN A 55 -2.62 0.61 14.56
N THR A 56 -2.36 0.81 13.28
CA THR A 56 -1.32 1.71 12.78
C THR A 56 -1.60 3.16 13.21
N LEU A 57 -2.82 3.64 13.00
CA LEU A 57 -3.21 5.02 13.33
C LEU A 57 -3.25 5.27 14.84
N LYS A 58 -3.69 4.29 15.63
CA LYS A 58 -3.63 4.39 17.10
C LYS A 58 -2.19 4.51 17.60
N ALA A 59 -1.29 3.69 17.06
CA ALA A 59 0.12 3.74 17.45
C ALA A 59 0.80 5.04 17.01
N ALA A 60 0.47 5.56 15.84
CA ALA A 60 1.00 6.81 15.33
C ALA A 60 0.41 8.04 16.05
N GLY A 61 -0.80 7.94 16.58
CA GLY A 61 -1.51 9.06 17.20
C GLY A 61 -1.94 10.13 16.19
N THR A 62 -2.03 9.79 14.92
CA THR A 62 -2.42 10.70 13.84
C THR A 62 -3.03 9.93 12.67
N LEU A 63 -3.87 10.59 11.88
CA LEU A 63 -4.39 10.06 10.62
C LEU A 63 -3.40 10.24 9.45
N LYS A 64 -2.37 11.07 9.63
CA LYS A 64 -1.36 11.37 8.60
C LYS A 64 -0.12 10.52 8.85
N LEU A 65 -0.04 9.38 8.16
CA LEU A 65 1.17 8.56 8.18
C LEU A 65 2.25 9.21 7.31
N THR A 66 3.45 9.26 7.85
CA THR A 66 4.61 9.80 7.17
C THR A 66 5.90 9.18 7.72
N GLU A 67 7.03 9.74 7.37
CA GLU A 67 8.36 9.27 7.80
C GLU A 67 8.44 9.06 9.32
N GLY A 68 8.99 7.94 9.72
CA GLY A 68 9.13 7.51 11.11
C GLY A 68 7.98 6.67 11.64
N HIS A 69 6.82 6.67 11.00
CA HIS A 69 5.69 5.84 11.42
C HIS A 69 5.87 4.38 11.03
N VAL A 70 5.29 3.50 11.84
CA VAL A 70 5.33 2.05 11.64
C VAL A 70 3.94 1.57 11.21
N LEU A 71 3.91 0.72 10.18
CA LEU A 71 2.71 0.03 9.75
C LEU A 71 2.56 -1.26 10.56
N TYR A 72 1.45 -1.41 11.26
CA TYR A 72 1.15 -2.56 12.12
C TYR A 72 0.14 -3.51 11.48
N SER A 73 0.25 -4.78 11.85
CA SER A 73 -0.70 -5.80 11.47
C SER A 73 -1.95 -5.79 12.35
N ASP A 74 -2.94 -6.59 11.97
CA ASP A 74 -4.14 -6.88 12.78
C ASP A 74 -3.82 -7.61 14.09
N GLU A 75 -2.65 -8.23 14.19
CA GLU A 75 -2.12 -8.78 15.45
C GLU A 75 -1.23 -7.78 16.22
N ALA A 76 -1.25 -6.51 15.83
CA ALA A 76 -0.48 -5.42 16.44
C ALA A 76 1.04 -5.66 16.39
N ARG A 77 1.54 -6.33 15.36
CA ARG A 77 2.97 -6.52 15.12
C ARG A 77 3.48 -5.56 14.05
N PRO A 78 4.72 -4.99 14.19
CA PRO A 78 5.29 -4.13 13.18
C PRO A 78 5.57 -4.91 11.88
N MET A 79 5.20 -4.33 10.75
CA MET A 79 5.40 -4.91 9.42
C MET A 79 6.37 -4.09 8.57
N PHE A 80 6.14 -2.80 8.48
CA PHE A 80 7.00 -1.87 7.75
C PHE A 80 7.22 -0.60 8.56
N THR A 81 8.36 0.02 8.38
CA THR A 81 8.62 1.38 8.86
C THR A 81 8.77 2.31 7.67
N VAL A 82 8.08 3.44 7.69
CA VAL A 82 8.24 4.48 6.67
C VAL A 82 9.57 5.19 6.92
N VAL A 83 10.58 4.86 6.13
CA VAL A 83 11.94 5.40 6.31
C VAL A 83 12.15 6.72 5.56
N ARG A 84 11.32 7.01 4.56
CA ARG A 84 11.33 8.27 3.83
C ARG A 84 9.97 8.50 3.17
N ASP A 85 9.47 9.73 3.28
CA ASP A 85 8.21 10.13 2.66
C ASP A 85 8.34 11.57 2.16
N LEU A 86 8.21 11.77 0.86
CA LEU A 86 8.28 13.08 0.21
C LEU A 86 6.90 13.67 -0.09
N PHE A 87 5.83 12.91 0.14
CA PHE A 87 4.46 13.33 -0.17
C PHE A 87 3.69 13.77 1.07
N GLY A 88 3.61 12.91 2.09
CA GLY A 88 3.00 13.23 3.39
C GLY A 88 1.47 13.36 3.40
N GLY A 89 0.80 13.02 2.32
CA GLY A 89 -0.66 13.19 2.18
C GLY A 89 -1.41 11.88 1.91
N HIS A 90 -0.94 10.77 2.48
CA HIS A 90 -1.51 9.44 2.23
C HIS A 90 -2.91 9.30 2.82
N ASP A 91 -3.83 8.73 2.05
CA ASP A 91 -5.15 8.34 2.55
C ASP A 91 -5.01 7.03 3.35
N THR A 92 -5.47 7.08 4.59
CA THR A 92 -5.43 5.94 5.51
C THR A 92 -6.82 5.44 5.91
N ILE A 93 -7.88 5.99 5.33
CA ILE A 93 -9.26 5.78 5.78
C ILE A 93 -10.14 5.15 4.71
N ALA A 94 -10.10 5.69 3.48
CA ALA A 94 -11.07 5.35 2.44
C ALA A 94 -10.89 3.94 1.84
N GLY A 95 -9.74 3.32 2.04
CA GLY A 95 -9.44 2.01 1.48
C GLY A 95 -9.23 2.04 -0.03
N CYS A 96 -9.41 0.91 -0.68
CA CYS A 96 -9.21 0.79 -2.11
C CYS A 96 -10.54 0.82 -2.89
N CYS A 97 -10.48 1.24 -4.14
CA CYS A 97 -11.63 1.19 -5.05
C CYS A 97 -11.93 -0.24 -5.50
N SER A 98 -13.13 -0.46 -5.98
CA SER A 98 -13.58 -1.71 -6.60
C SER A 98 -14.38 -1.40 -7.86
N ALA A 99 -14.60 -2.42 -8.68
CA ALA A 99 -15.48 -2.27 -9.85
C ALA A 99 -16.87 -1.75 -9.46
N SER A 100 -17.40 -2.21 -8.32
CA SER A 100 -18.69 -1.78 -7.79
C SER A 100 -18.69 -0.31 -7.34
N SER A 101 -17.64 0.13 -6.65
CA SER A 101 -17.53 1.54 -6.23
C SER A 101 -17.30 2.48 -7.41
N ASN A 102 -16.56 2.06 -8.41
CA ASN A 102 -16.34 2.82 -9.63
C ASN A 102 -17.65 3.01 -10.41
N LYS A 103 -18.48 1.96 -10.46
CA LYS A 103 -19.83 2.07 -11.05
C LYS A 103 -20.72 3.03 -10.26
N LEU A 104 -20.69 2.95 -8.93
CA LEU A 104 -21.49 3.80 -8.05
C LEU A 104 -21.11 5.29 -8.20
N LEU A 105 -19.82 5.60 -8.20
CA LEU A 105 -19.32 6.98 -8.15
C LEU A 105 -19.22 7.64 -9.53
N TYR A 106 -18.90 6.87 -10.56
CA TYR A 106 -18.56 7.41 -11.88
C TYR A 106 -19.39 6.83 -13.02
N ASP A 107 -20.35 5.95 -12.72
CA ASP A 107 -21.18 5.23 -13.70
C ASP A 107 -20.36 4.49 -14.78
N VAL A 108 -19.16 4.06 -14.40
CA VAL A 108 -18.26 3.31 -15.29
C VAL A 108 -18.59 1.83 -15.21
N LYS A 109 -18.89 1.21 -16.35
CA LYS A 109 -19.14 -0.22 -16.46
C LYS A 109 -17.86 -0.98 -16.79
N ASN A 110 -17.69 -2.17 -16.19
CA ASN A 110 -16.59 -3.09 -16.48
C ASN A 110 -15.18 -2.49 -16.25
N SER A 111 -15.06 -1.55 -15.31
CA SER A 111 -13.76 -1.02 -14.91
C SER A 111 -13.24 -1.82 -13.71
N PRO A 112 -12.12 -2.51 -13.82
CA PRO A 112 -11.49 -3.13 -12.67
C PRO A 112 -11.01 -2.06 -11.69
N GLY A 113 -11.09 -2.35 -10.40
CA GLY A 113 -10.58 -1.50 -9.33
C GLY A 113 -9.36 -2.11 -8.66
N CYS A 114 -8.84 -1.42 -7.67
CA CYS A 114 -7.68 -1.88 -6.90
C CYS A 114 -7.98 -3.19 -6.15
N ARG A 115 -9.23 -3.39 -5.70
CA ARG A 115 -9.64 -4.65 -5.09
C ARG A 115 -9.41 -5.84 -6.03
N GLU A 116 -9.82 -5.71 -7.29
CA GLU A 116 -9.62 -6.75 -8.29
C GLU A 116 -8.14 -6.97 -8.58
N ASN A 117 -7.32 -5.92 -8.59
CA ASN A 117 -5.87 -6.02 -8.72
C ASN A 117 -5.25 -6.78 -7.55
N PHE A 118 -5.63 -6.49 -6.31
CA PHE A 118 -5.14 -7.23 -5.14
C PHE A 118 -5.53 -8.70 -5.18
N LEU A 119 -6.73 -9.02 -5.63
CA LEU A 119 -7.17 -10.42 -5.76
C LEU A 119 -6.45 -11.17 -6.87
N SER A 120 -5.93 -10.47 -7.88
CA SER A 120 -5.18 -11.04 -8.99
C SER A 120 -3.69 -11.16 -8.72
N ALA A 121 -3.18 -10.39 -7.77
CA ALA A 121 -1.77 -10.39 -7.38
C ALA A 121 -1.42 -11.60 -6.47
#